data_1088842b017eff177649bdcd5f759f12
#
_entry.id   1088842b017eff177649bdcd5f759f12
#
_cell.length_a   1.000
_cell.length_b   1.000
_cell.length_c   1.000
_cell.angle_alpha   90.00
_cell.angle_beta   90.00
_cell.angle_gamma   90.00
#
_symmetry.space_group_name_H-M   'P 1'
#
loop_
_entity.id
_entity.type
_entity.pdbx_description
1 polymer ?
#
loop_
_entity_poly.entity_id
_entity_poly.type
_entity_poly.pdbx_seq_one_letter_code
_entity_poly.pdbx_strand_id
1 'polypeptide(L)'
;MARIILVDDDPVIGALVANAMMDAGHAIGWISDAMTAFRVMRQRPPQLAIIDCAMPGMSGVELLRTMRGEGALCHVPVVMLTARQGDQDESIAYSAGADDYLRKPVDLDLLIGRVDALLLTPKSRLRSI
;
A
#
# COMPACT_ATOMS: atom_id res chain seq x y z
N MET A 1 15.46 8.05 -2.46
CA MET A 1 15.18 6.73 -1.84
C MET A 1 14.11 6.88 -0.78
N ALA A 2 13.08 6.05 -0.84
CA ALA A 2 12.02 6.07 0.14
C ALA A 2 11.96 4.74 0.89
N ARG A 3 11.37 4.77 2.08
CA ARG A 3 11.11 3.56 2.87
C ARG A 3 9.66 3.15 2.66
N ILE A 4 9.47 1.97 2.11
CA ILE A 4 8.17 1.45 1.71
C ILE A 4 7.88 0.16 2.47
N ILE A 5 6.64 -0.03 2.90
CA ILE A 5 6.16 -1.30 3.44
C ILE A 5 5.20 -1.92 2.43
N LEU A 6 5.45 -3.18 2.09
CA LEU A 6 4.58 -4.00 1.26
C LEU A 6 3.86 -5.01 2.15
N VAL A 7 2.55 -5.07 2.05
CA VAL A 7 1.73 -6.03 2.79
C VAL A 7 1.00 -6.91 1.79
N ASP A 8 1.43 -8.16 1.65
CA ASP A 8 0.86 -9.13 0.72
C ASP A 8 1.21 -10.53 1.22
N ASP A 9 0.23 -11.42 1.28
CA ASP A 9 0.43 -12.81 1.72
C ASP A 9 0.88 -13.73 0.58
N ASP A 10 0.86 -13.28 -0.66
CA ASP A 10 1.30 -14.06 -1.82
C ASP A 10 2.82 -13.94 -1.97
N PRO A 11 3.58 -15.07 -1.79
CA PRO A 11 5.03 -15.00 -1.86
C PRO A 11 5.58 -14.66 -3.25
N VAL A 12 4.86 -14.99 -4.31
CA VAL A 12 5.29 -14.67 -5.67
C VAL A 12 5.16 -13.17 -5.93
N ILE A 13 3.99 -12.60 -5.64
CA ILE A 13 3.76 -11.17 -5.82
C ILE A 13 4.67 -10.37 -4.87
N GLY A 14 4.80 -10.82 -3.63
CA GLY A 14 5.66 -10.16 -2.65
C GLY A 14 7.10 -10.04 -3.14
N ALA A 15 7.66 -11.14 -3.65
CA ALA A 15 9.03 -11.13 -4.15
C ALA A 15 9.18 -10.23 -5.39
N LEU A 16 8.23 -10.29 -6.32
CA LEU A 16 8.28 -9.48 -7.54
C LEU A 16 8.23 -7.98 -7.22
N VAL A 17 7.30 -7.58 -6.37
CA VAL A 17 7.14 -6.17 -6.01
C VAL A 17 8.34 -5.69 -5.18
N ALA A 18 8.78 -6.47 -4.21
CA ALA A 18 9.92 -6.11 -3.39
C ALA A 18 11.18 -5.89 -4.24
N ASN A 19 11.46 -6.81 -5.16
CA ASN A 19 12.61 -6.69 -6.05
C ASN A 19 12.49 -5.46 -6.97
N ALA A 20 11.31 -5.20 -7.51
CA ALA A 20 11.09 -4.04 -8.37
C ALA A 20 11.33 -2.72 -7.62
N MET A 21 10.88 -2.63 -6.38
CA MET A 21 11.07 -1.43 -5.57
C MET A 21 12.54 -1.23 -5.19
N MET A 22 13.24 -2.31 -4.85
CA MET A 22 14.68 -2.23 -4.58
C MET A 22 15.46 -1.79 -5.81
N ASP A 23 15.13 -2.34 -6.98
CA ASP A 23 15.77 -1.95 -8.23
C ASP A 23 15.50 -0.47 -8.57
N ALA A 24 14.36 0.05 -8.16
CA ALA A 24 14.01 1.47 -8.33
C ALA A 24 14.67 2.39 -7.27
N GLY A 25 15.47 1.84 -6.37
CA GLY A 25 16.22 2.61 -5.39
C GLY A 25 15.53 2.81 -4.06
N HIS A 26 14.47 2.08 -3.77
CA HIS A 26 13.75 2.19 -2.50
C HIS A 26 14.16 1.12 -1.50
N ALA A 27 14.05 1.44 -0.22
CA ALA A 27 14.13 0.46 0.86
C ALA A 27 12.74 -0.12 1.08
N ILE A 28 12.61 -1.45 1.06
CA ILE A 28 11.31 -2.10 1.15
C ILE A 28 11.31 -3.18 2.24
N GLY A 29 10.28 -3.15 3.10
CA GLY A 29 9.97 -4.21 4.03
C GLY A 29 8.71 -4.93 3.55
N TRP A 30 8.78 -6.26 3.46
CA TRP A 30 7.65 -7.07 3.04
C TRP A 30 7.11 -7.84 4.24
N ILE A 31 5.81 -7.67 4.51
CA ILE A 31 5.12 -8.28 5.63
C ILE A 31 3.91 -9.03 5.08
N SER A 32 3.72 -10.27 5.53
CA SER A 32 2.72 -11.16 4.95
C SER A 32 1.34 -11.12 5.61
N ASP A 33 1.18 -10.35 6.70
CA ASP A 33 -0.14 -10.22 7.34
C ASP A 33 -0.38 -8.79 7.83
N ALA A 34 -1.65 -8.42 7.86
CA ALA A 34 -2.05 -7.05 8.14
C ALA A 34 -1.81 -6.65 9.61
N MET A 35 -2.04 -7.54 10.55
CA MET A 35 -1.86 -7.22 11.98
C MET A 35 -0.41 -6.90 12.30
N THR A 36 0.52 -7.73 11.80
CA THR A 36 1.96 -7.49 11.99
C THR A 36 2.36 -6.19 11.29
N ALA A 37 1.85 -5.95 10.09
CA ALA A 37 2.13 -4.73 9.34
C ALA A 37 1.70 -3.49 10.11
N PHE A 38 0.51 -3.51 10.69
CA PHE A 38 0.01 -2.39 11.48
C PHE A 38 0.92 -2.08 12.66
N ARG A 39 1.34 -3.11 13.40
CA ARG A 39 2.23 -2.92 14.55
C ARG A 39 3.58 -2.34 14.14
N VAL A 40 4.16 -2.85 13.05
CA VAL A 40 5.44 -2.38 12.54
C VAL A 40 5.32 -0.93 12.07
N MET A 41 4.30 -0.61 11.29
CA MET A 41 4.11 0.73 10.76
C MET A 41 3.82 1.75 11.86
N ARG A 42 3.09 1.36 12.89
CA ARG A 42 2.81 2.25 14.03
C ARG A 42 4.07 2.69 14.75
N GLN A 43 5.01 1.77 14.93
CA GLN A 43 6.27 2.07 15.61
C GLN A 43 7.20 2.92 14.75
N ARG A 44 7.20 2.66 13.44
CA ARG A 44 8.03 3.39 12.48
C ARG A 44 7.27 3.58 11.18
N PRO A 45 6.52 4.69 11.06
CA PRO A 45 5.71 4.92 9.86
C PRO A 45 6.55 4.94 8.58
N PRO A 46 6.12 4.22 7.54
CA PRO A 46 6.78 4.27 6.25
C PRO A 46 6.43 5.55 5.50
N GLN A 47 7.16 5.83 4.44
CA GLN A 47 6.83 6.93 3.55
C GLN A 47 5.69 6.58 2.59
N LEU A 48 5.48 5.28 2.36
CA LEU A 48 4.40 4.79 1.51
C LEU A 48 4.14 3.32 1.85
N ALA A 49 2.91 2.88 1.71
CA ALA A 49 2.54 1.46 1.87
C ALA A 49 1.87 0.95 0.59
N ILE A 50 2.21 -0.28 0.22
CA ILE A 50 1.55 -1.03 -0.86
C ILE A 50 0.83 -2.19 -0.17
N ILE A 51 -0.48 -2.29 -0.32
CA ILE A 51 -1.30 -3.21 0.46
C ILE A 51 -2.20 -4.04 -0.45
N ASP A 52 -2.13 -5.36 -0.32
CA ASP A 52 -3.07 -6.27 -0.96
C ASP A 52 -4.45 -6.14 -0.29
N CYS A 53 -5.49 -5.99 -1.09
CA CYS A 53 -6.86 -5.81 -0.60
C CYS A 53 -7.38 -7.02 0.17
N ALA A 54 -7.07 -8.23 -0.28
CA ALA A 54 -7.65 -9.45 0.27
C ALA A 54 -6.56 -10.34 0.87
N MET A 55 -6.62 -10.52 2.19
CA MET A 55 -5.69 -11.39 2.93
C MET A 55 -6.48 -12.15 3.99
N PRO A 56 -6.01 -13.35 4.39
CA PRO A 56 -6.63 -14.07 5.50
C PRO A 56 -6.58 -13.25 6.80
N GLY A 57 -7.59 -13.38 7.63
CA GLY A 57 -7.70 -12.60 8.84
C GLY A 57 -8.10 -11.17 8.55
N MET A 58 -7.31 -10.21 8.99
CA MET A 58 -7.54 -8.80 8.70
C MET A 58 -7.25 -8.52 7.22
N SER A 59 -8.24 -7.99 6.50
CA SER A 59 -8.06 -7.65 5.08
C SER A 59 -7.23 -6.38 4.91
N GLY A 60 -6.73 -6.16 3.69
CA GLY A 60 -6.00 -4.93 3.38
C GLY A 60 -6.88 -3.69 3.49
N VAL A 61 -8.17 -3.80 3.16
CA VAL A 61 -9.10 -2.67 3.31
C VAL A 61 -9.31 -2.33 4.79
N GLU A 62 -9.44 -3.33 5.65
CA GLU A 62 -9.53 -3.11 7.09
C GLU A 62 -8.25 -2.47 7.64
N LEU A 63 -7.09 -2.94 7.19
CA LEU A 63 -5.81 -2.35 7.57
C LEU A 63 -5.77 -0.87 7.17
N LEU A 64 -6.18 -0.55 5.96
CA LEU A 64 -6.20 0.83 5.48
C LEU A 64 -7.11 1.71 6.35
N ARG A 65 -8.31 1.24 6.66
CA ARG A 65 -9.23 1.99 7.55
C ARG A 65 -8.61 2.23 8.92
N THR A 66 -7.95 1.21 9.45
CA THR A 66 -7.27 1.31 10.75
C THR A 66 -6.14 2.33 10.70
N MET A 67 -5.35 2.33 9.62
CA MET A 67 -4.29 3.31 9.40
C MET A 67 -4.84 4.75 9.37
N ARG A 68 -5.97 4.95 8.70
CA ARG A 68 -6.57 6.29 8.60
C ARG A 68 -7.10 6.81 9.92
N GLY A 69 -7.42 5.92 10.86
CA GLY A 69 -7.82 6.29 12.21
C GLY A 69 -6.66 6.46 13.19
N GLU A 70 -5.43 6.13 12.79
CA GLU A 70 -4.24 6.22 13.63
C GLU A 70 -3.44 7.47 13.27
N GLY A 71 -3.22 8.36 14.24
CA GLY A 71 -2.57 9.65 13.99
C GLY A 71 -1.22 9.55 13.31
N ALA A 72 -0.41 8.54 13.67
CA ALA A 72 0.91 8.35 13.07
C ALA A 72 0.83 7.87 11.62
N LEU A 73 -0.29 7.29 11.18
CA LEU A 73 -0.43 6.63 9.88
C LEU A 73 -1.48 7.26 8.99
N CYS A 74 -2.24 8.24 9.48
CA CYS A 74 -3.39 8.77 8.75
C CYS A 74 -3.01 9.48 7.43
N HIS A 75 -1.77 9.90 7.27
CA HIS A 75 -1.29 10.58 6.07
C HIS A 75 -0.33 9.74 5.22
N VAL A 76 -0.06 8.49 5.60
CA VAL A 76 0.79 7.63 4.80
C VAL A 76 0.10 7.32 3.47
N PRO A 77 0.71 7.64 2.32
CA PRO A 77 0.13 7.29 1.03
C PRO A 77 0.06 5.77 0.87
N VAL A 78 -1.05 5.29 0.32
CA VAL A 78 -1.31 3.86 0.16
C VAL A 78 -1.74 3.55 -1.26
N VAL A 79 -1.05 2.59 -1.88
CA VAL A 79 -1.44 1.97 -3.14
C VAL A 79 -2.05 0.60 -2.81
N MET A 80 -3.29 0.38 -3.20
CA MET A 80 -3.94 -0.92 -3.00
C MET A 80 -3.74 -1.80 -4.22
N LEU A 81 -3.47 -3.08 -3.99
CA LEU A 81 -3.40 -4.09 -5.04
C LEU A 81 -4.58 -5.05 -4.86
N THR A 82 -5.21 -5.45 -5.96
CA THR A 82 -6.35 -6.37 -5.89
C THR A 82 -6.34 -7.35 -7.04
N ALA A 83 -6.73 -8.60 -6.78
CA ALA A 83 -7.01 -9.60 -7.80
C ALA A 83 -8.43 -9.47 -8.34
N ARG A 84 -9.29 -8.74 -7.62
CA ARG A 84 -10.70 -8.64 -7.97
C ARG A 84 -10.94 -7.71 -9.14
N GLN A 85 -11.98 -8.00 -9.89
CA GLN A 85 -12.43 -7.18 -11.00
C GLN A 85 -13.79 -6.61 -10.66
N GLY A 86 -13.97 -5.33 -10.90
CA GLY A 86 -15.24 -4.67 -10.68
C GLY A 86 -15.06 -3.29 -10.07
N ASP A 87 -15.96 -2.40 -10.41
CA ASP A 87 -15.93 -1.01 -9.95
C ASP A 87 -16.13 -0.88 -8.45
N GLN A 88 -16.84 -1.84 -7.84
CA GLN A 88 -17.14 -1.80 -6.41
C GLN A 88 -15.89 -1.92 -5.55
N ASP A 89 -14.94 -2.77 -5.95
CA ASP A 89 -13.71 -2.95 -5.18
C ASP A 89 -12.85 -1.69 -5.19
N GLU A 90 -12.79 -1.02 -6.33
CA GLU A 90 -12.09 0.26 -6.46
C GLU A 90 -12.75 1.33 -5.59
N SER A 91 -14.08 1.44 -5.64
CA SER A 91 -14.83 2.39 -4.82
C SER A 91 -14.62 2.14 -3.34
N ILE A 92 -14.63 0.87 -2.92
CA ILE A 92 -14.39 0.50 -1.51
C ILE A 92 -12.99 0.92 -1.09
N ALA A 93 -11.97 0.67 -1.91
CA ALA A 93 -10.60 1.04 -1.61
C ALA A 93 -10.46 2.56 -1.44
N TYR A 94 -10.99 3.35 -2.37
CA TYR A 94 -10.92 4.81 -2.27
C TYR A 94 -11.74 5.35 -1.11
N SER A 95 -12.91 4.78 -0.83
CA SER A 95 -13.71 5.16 0.33
C SER A 95 -13.00 4.86 1.64
N ALA A 96 -12.18 3.82 1.68
CA ALA A 96 -11.38 3.49 2.86
C ALA A 96 -10.15 4.40 3.02
N GLY A 97 -9.80 5.18 1.99
CA GLY A 97 -8.72 6.15 2.03
C GLY A 97 -7.49 5.80 1.19
N ALA A 98 -7.62 4.94 0.18
CA ALA A 98 -6.54 4.64 -0.74
C ALA A 98 -6.20 5.86 -1.60
N ASP A 99 -4.92 6.04 -1.89
CA ASP A 99 -4.46 7.10 -2.78
C ASP A 99 -4.36 6.62 -4.21
N ASP A 100 -4.19 5.31 -4.41
CA ASP A 100 -4.18 4.69 -5.73
C ASP A 100 -4.58 3.23 -5.63
N TYR A 101 -4.88 2.62 -6.78
CA TYR A 101 -5.45 1.29 -6.86
C TYR A 101 -5.00 0.63 -8.15
N LEU A 102 -4.38 -0.53 -8.06
CA LEU A 102 -3.93 -1.30 -9.22
C LEU A 102 -4.46 -2.73 -9.14
N ARG A 103 -4.77 -3.29 -10.30
CA ARG A 103 -5.26 -4.67 -10.41
C ARG A 103 -4.11 -5.63 -10.66
N LYS A 104 -4.21 -6.81 -10.09
CA LYS A 104 -3.32 -7.93 -10.42
C LYS A 104 -3.77 -8.56 -11.74
N PRO A 105 -2.86 -9.05 -12.59
CA PRO A 105 -1.41 -9.10 -12.40
C PRO A 105 -0.80 -7.70 -12.44
N VAL A 106 0.16 -7.46 -11.54
CA VAL A 106 0.74 -6.13 -11.36
C VAL A 106 1.68 -5.82 -12.52
N ASP A 107 1.43 -4.71 -13.20
CA ASP A 107 2.39 -4.09 -14.10
C ASP A 107 3.41 -3.34 -13.25
N LEU A 108 4.62 -3.87 -13.15
CA LEU A 108 5.64 -3.35 -12.23
C LEU A 108 6.09 -1.94 -12.62
N ASP A 109 6.20 -1.66 -13.91
CA ASP A 109 6.58 -0.30 -14.36
C ASP A 109 5.50 0.71 -14.01
N LEU A 110 4.25 0.33 -14.17
CA LEU A 110 3.12 1.18 -13.79
C LEU A 110 3.11 1.41 -12.27
N LEU A 111 3.34 0.36 -11.49
CA LEU A 111 3.40 0.47 -10.03
C LEU A 111 4.52 1.42 -9.60
N ILE A 112 5.72 1.27 -10.16
CA ILE A 112 6.85 2.15 -9.85
C ILE A 112 6.49 3.60 -10.15
N GLY A 113 5.89 3.86 -11.30
CA GLY A 113 5.48 5.21 -11.69
C GLY A 113 4.45 5.81 -10.72
N ARG A 114 3.48 5.02 -10.28
CA ARG A 114 2.46 5.47 -9.31
C ARG A 114 3.07 5.74 -7.94
N VAL A 115 3.96 4.86 -7.48
CA VAL A 115 4.67 5.03 -6.22
C VAL A 115 5.50 6.32 -6.26
N ASP A 116 6.28 6.51 -7.29
CA ASP A 116 7.12 7.71 -7.42
C ASP A 116 6.28 8.98 -7.48
N ALA A 117 5.16 8.96 -8.17
CA ALA A 117 4.26 10.11 -8.23
C ALA A 117 3.70 10.46 -6.85
N LEU A 118 3.28 9.46 -6.07
CA LEU A 118 2.76 9.69 -4.72
C LEU A 118 3.84 10.21 -3.77
N LEU A 119 5.07 9.71 -3.90
CA LEU A 119 6.19 10.17 -3.06
C LEU A 119 6.55 11.63 -3.32
N LEU A 120 6.32 12.12 -4.53
CA LEU A 120 6.55 13.52 -4.89
C LEU A 120 5.41 14.44 -4.49
N THR A 121 4.23 13.89 -4.19
CA THR A 121 3.06 14.69 -3.83
C THR A 121 3.15 15.11 -2.36
N PRO A 122 2.98 16.40 -2.03
CA PRO A 122 2.96 16.82 -0.64
C PRO A 122 1.86 16.13 0.14
N LYS A 123 2.17 15.69 1.36
CA LYS A 123 1.22 14.96 2.21
C LYS A 123 -0.09 15.72 2.42
N SER A 124 -0.03 17.02 2.49
CA SER A 124 -1.20 17.87 2.68
C SER A 124 -2.19 17.82 1.52
N ARG A 125 -1.76 17.35 0.33
CA ARG A 125 -2.61 17.23 -0.86
C ARG A 125 -3.18 15.86 -1.09
N LEU A 126 -2.62 14.83 -0.44
CA LEU A 126 -3.04 13.45 -0.67
C LEU A 126 -4.46 13.20 -0.17
N ARG A 127 -4.90 13.91 0.83
CA ARG A 127 -6.25 13.78 1.39
C ARG A 127 -6.82 15.15 1.69
N SER A 128 -6.94 15.94 0.64
CA SER A 128 -7.62 17.22 0.76
C SER A 128 -9.10 16.99 1.04
N ILE A 129 -9.60 17.72 1.96
CA ILE A 129 -10.98 17.64 2.41
C ILE A 129 -11.84 18.62 1.62
#